data_6655e906e1e237c6fb14918558a8eb17
#
_entry.id   6655e906e1e237c6fb14918558a8eb17
#
_cell.length_a   1.000
_cell.length_b   1.000
_cell.length_c   1.000
_cell.angle_alpha   90.00
_cell.angle_beta   90.00
_cell.angle_gamma   90.00
#
_symmetry.space_group_name_H-M   'P 1'
#
loop_
_entity.id
_entity.type
_entity.pdbx_description
1 polymer ?
#
loop_
_entity_poly.entity_id
_entity_poly.type
_entity_poly.pdbx_seq_one_letter_code
_entity_poly.pdbx_strand_id
1 'polypeptide(L)'
;MEERELLLERLELALDRIREIPGEDWQEESLQHWKEYFTAVAKFLLLIEDTRQFLEQGKQNTATLEELKQRNHALYEDILPENYENSFANPAVAVKCLGEEFGALAAFLYTEMRSLIGFTYEGRLDELVIRMELFSEVYAAFVYEEQENHRLPSYASIREILYWFVSDYADVAAEARVRELVCPGNNFAADIIRRAELTDLRYLYAYGEYVGENELAMAKFLNSLPEETINTMADTYTEGYRIGFEVTGKDLSKKAAVDVRYQLGFERMMRRALENFDKMGLQPVIYRAAASILYNPSIYKNGFYSVSPNRQYEFDHKDDKALFLDKMYCSRKLEVMHTAFEKYKTEARGYAGPAVVETFGEKDFAPVNKPEAVKMTDEQSTLMVEHRAQMGQLQRQYIIEEERSFTIIAFPIPEVGDCFEELFRETIRIN
;
A
#
# COMPACT_ATOMS: atom_id res chain seq x y z
N MET A 1 -24.69 -8.11 -8.44
CA MET A 1 -25.41 -8.32 -7.15
C MET A 1 -24.96 -9.66 -6.56
N GLU A 2 -25.16 -10.77 -7.27
CA GLU A 2 -24.80 -12.12 -6.77
C GLU A 2 -23.33 -12.26 -6.29
N GLU A 3 -22.35 -11.72 -7.04
CA GLU A 3 -20.93 -11.79 -6.65
C GLU A 3 -20.64 -11.03 -5.35
N ARG A 4 -21.19 -9.83 -5.18
CA ARG A 4 -21.02 -9.04 -3.95
C ARG A 4 -21.70 -9.70 -2.76
N GLU A 5 -22.85 -10.30 -2.95
CA GLU A 5 -23.59 -11.02 -1.90
C GLU A 5 -22.77 -12.23 -1.44
N LEU A 6 -22.21 -13.00 -2.38
CA LEU A 6 -21.33 -14.13 -2.06
C LEU A 6 -20.08 -13.70 -1.28
N LEU A 7 -19.45 -12.60 -1.67
CA LEU A 7 -18.30 -12.06 -0.94
C LEU A 7 -18.67 -11.63 0.49
N LEU A 8 -19.85 -11.02 0.67
CA LEU A 8 -20.33 -10.63 2.00
C LEU A 8 -20.64 -11.87 2.89
N GLU A 9 -21.22 -12.93 2.32
CA GLU A 9 -21.45 -14.18 3.04
C GLU A 9 -20.13 -14.82 3.49
N ARG A 10 -19.14 -14.89 2.60
CA ARG A 10 -17.80 -15.40 2.93
C ARG A 10 -17.11 -14.54 4.00
N LEU A 11 -17.20 -13.21 3.88
CA LEU A 11 -16.65 -12.29 4.87
C LEU A 11 -17.27 -12.53 6.25
N GLU A 12 -18.61 -12.67 6.33
CA GLU A 12 -19.29 -12.86 7.60
C GLU A 12 -18.89 -14.21 8.25
N LEU A 13 -18.75 -15.28 7.46
CA LEU A 13 -18.26 -16.57 7.97
C LEU A 13 -16.83 -16.45 8.56
N ALA A 14 -15.95 -15.74 7.89
CA ALA A 14 -14.60 -15.50 8.41
C ALA A 14 -14.63 -14.63 9.69
N LEU A 15 -15.46 -13.60 9.70
CA LEU A 15 -15.62 -12.71 10.85
C LEU A 15 -16.21 -13.42 12.07
N ASP A 16 -17.19 -14.32 11.89
CA ASP A 16 -17.75 -15.12 12.98
C ASP A 16 -16.65 -15.93 13.66
N ARG A 17 -15.77 -16.56 12.89
CA ARG A 17 -14.63 -17.28 13.43
C ARG A 17 -13.63 -16.35 14.15
N ILE A 18 -13.34 -15.21 13.56
CA ILE A 18 -12.41 -14.22 14.13
C ILE A 18 -12.92 -13.65 15.45
N ARG A 19 -14.24 -13.44 15.61
CA ARG A 19 -14.87 -12.95 16.85
C ARG A 19 -14.73 -13.92 18.00
N GLU A 20 -14.66 -15.22 17.76
CA GLU A 20 -14.50 -16.26 18.77
C GLU A 20 -13.09 -16.30 19.36
N ILE A 21 -12.05 -16.00 18.54
CA ILE A 21 -10.63 -16.16 18.89
C ILE A 21 -10.23 -15.56 20.25
N PRO A 22 -10.60 -14.30 20.59
CA PRO A 22 -10.21 -13.73 21.88
C PRO A 22 -10.78 -14.44 23.11
N GLY A 23 -11.88 -15.17 22.93
CA GLY A 23 -12.59 -15.90 24.00
C GLY A 23 -12.20 -17.38 24.12
N GLU A 24 -11.46 -17.94 23.18
CA GLU A 24 -11.05 -19.34 23.22
C GLU A 24 -9.97 -19.61 24.27
N ASP A 25 -10.07 -20.73 24.96
CA ASP A 25 -9.08 -21.16 25.93
C ASP A 25 -8.17 -22.21 25.33
N TRP A 26 -6.86 -21.91 25.33
CA TRP A 26 -5.81 -22.86 24.97
C TRP A 26 -5.33 -23.56 26.26
N GLN A 27 -5.31 -24.89 26.23
CA GLN A 27 -5.07 -25.67 27.43
C GLN A 27 -3.58 -25.78 27.79
N GLU A 28 -2.72 -25.74 26.77
CA GLU A 28 -1.27 -25.86 26.94
C GLU A 28 -0.66 -24.50 27.32
N GLU A 29 -0.08 -24.43 28.53
CA GLU A 29 0.59 -23.21 29.02
C GLU A 29 1.74 -22.76 28.10
N SER A 30 2.43 -23.71 27.49
CA SER A 30 3.51 -23.45 26.52
C SER A 30 3.07 -22.74 25.26
N LEU A 31 1.76 -22.76 24.94
CA LEU A 31 1.18 -22.16 23.75
C LEU A 31 0.45 -20.83 24.02
N GLN A 32 0.51 -20.28 25.25
CA GLN A 32 -0.18 -19.04 25.60
C GLN A 32 0.27 -17.83 24.75
N HIS A 33 1.54 -17.76 24.33
CA HIS A 33 2.00 -16.70 23.46
C HIS A 33 1.37 -16.75 22.06
N TRP A 34 0.99 -17.94 21.58
CA TRP A 34 0.22 -18.09 20.35
C TRP A 34 -1.21 -17.58 20.50
N LYS A 35 -1.85 -17.84 21.65
CA LYS A 35 -3.14 -17.22 21.97
C LYS A 35 -3.05 -15.70 21.97
N GLU A 36 -2.03 -15.12 22.57
CA GLU A 36 -1.78 -13.68 22.58
C GLU A 36 -1.62 -13.14 21.16
N TYR A 37 -0.82 -13.83 20.33
CA TYR A 37 -0.61 -13.46 18.92
C TYR A 37 -1.93 -13.47 18.13
N PHE A 38 -2.65 -14.58 18.13
CA PHE A 38 -3.90 -14.69 17.39
C PHE A 38 -4.97 -13.72 17.90
N THR A 39 -5.02 -13.48 19.21
CA THR A 39 -5.90 -12.46 19.79
C THR A 39 -5.54 -11.04 19.31
N ALA A 40 -4.26 -10.71 19.21
CA ALA A 40 -3.83 -9.40 18.71
C ALA A 40 -4.22 -9.21 17.25
N VAL A 41 -3.96 -10.20 16.39
CA VAL A 41 -4.37 -10.16 14.97
C VAL A 41 -5.89 -10.09 14.83
N ALA A 42 -6.64 -10.91 15.58
CA ALA A 42 -8.11 -10.92 15.55
C ALA A 42 -8.69 -9.55 15.94
N LYS A 43 -8.16 -8.91 16.99
CA LYS A 43 -8.59 -7.56 17.38
C LYS A 43 -8.32 -6.54 16.28
N PHE A 44 -7.17 -6.62 15.59
CA PHE A 44 -6.88 -5.76 14.46
C PHE A 44 -7.87 -6.00 13.30
N LEU A 45 -8.18 -7.25 12.95
CA LEU A 45 -9.15 -7.58 11.91
C LEU A 45 -10.57 -7.10 12.26
N LEU A 46 -10.95 -7.14 13.51
CA LEU A 46 -12.23 -6.57 13.99
C LEU A 46 -12.25 -5.04 13.92
N LEU A 47 -11.12 -4.38 14.12
CA LEU A 47 -10.97 -2.93 13.88
C LEU A 47 -11.10 -2.59 12.37
N ILE A 48 -10.57 -3.43 11.49
CA ILE A 48 -10.77 -3.32 10.04
C ILE A 48 -12.26 -3.42 9.69
N GLU A 49 -12.98 -4.38 10.25
CA GLU A 49 -14.42 -4.55 10.02
C GLU A 49 -15.21 -3.34 10.56
N ASP A 50 -14.91 -2.86 11.76
CA ASP A 50 -15.54 -1.65 12.30
C ASP A 50 -15.29 -0.43 11.38
N THR A 51 -14.08 -0.33 10.82
CA THR A 51 -13.73 0.73 9.86
C THR A 51 -14.51 0.57 8.55
N ARG A 52 -14.65 -0.64 8.02
CA ARG A 52 -15.47 -0.92 6.84
C ARG A 52 -16.92 -0.49 7.04
N GLN A 53 -17.53 -0.86 8.17
CA GLN A 53 -18.89 -0.46 8.50
C GLN A 53 -19.05 1.05 8.69
N PHE A 54 -18.06 1.71 9.32
CA PHE A 54 -18.02 3.17 9.45
C PHE A 54 -18.05 3.86 8.08
N LEU A 55 -17.26 3.37 7.12
CA LEU A 55 -17.20 3.90 5.76
C LEU A 55 -18.48 3.60 4.97
N GLU A 56 -19.00 2.37 5.01
CA GLU A 56 -20.23 2.01 4.30
C GLU A 56 -21.47 2.77 4.80
N GLN A 57 -21.51 3.11 6.09
CA GLN A 57 -22.56 3.93 6.66
C GLN A 57 -22.39 5.43 6.36
N GLY A 58 -21.35 5.82 5.65
CA GLY A 58 -21.07 7.23 5.30
C GLY A 58 -20.72 8.10 6.52
N LYS A 59 -20.40 7.52 7.67
CA LYS A 59 -20.10 8.24 8.91
C LYS A 59 -18.87 9.15 8.80
N GLN A 60 -17.91 8.82 7.95
CA GLN A 60 -16.75 9.67 7.67
C GLN A 60 -17.14 11.08 7.17
N ASN A 61 -18.31 11.24 6.54
CA ASN A 61 -18.76 12.53 6.03
C ASN A 61 -19.22 13.49 7.15
N THR A 62 -19.64 12.95 8.31
CA THR A 62 -20.15 13.72 9.45
C THR A 62 -19.20 13.73 10.65
N ALA A 63 -18.19 12.85 10.65
CA ALA A 63 -17.20 12.76 11.71
C ALA A 63 -16.39 14.06 11.83
N THR A 64 -16.03 14.41 13.04
CA THR A 64 -15.12 15.52 13.32
C THR A 64 -13.68 15.17 12.90
N LEU A 65 -12.85 16.18 12.72
CA LEU A 65 -11.42 15.97 12.43
C LEU A 65 -10.75 15.13 13.54
N GLU A 66 -11.12 15.35 14.80
CA GLU A 66 -10.57 14.62 15.93
C GLU A 66 -10.97 13.13 15.93
N GLU A 67 -12.23 12.83 15.62
CA GLU A 67 -12.68 11.43 15.48
C GLU A 67 -11.97 10.70 14.36
N LEU A 68 -11.72 11.38 13.22
CA LEU A 68 -10.96 10.80 12.11
C LEU A 68 -9.49 10.58 12.47
N LYS A 69 -8.86 11.53 13.19
CA LYS A 69 -7.50 11.37 13.74
C LYS A 69 -7.39 10.15 14.64
N GLN A 70 -8.31 10.02 15.60
CA GLN A 70 -8.33 8.91 16.55
C GLN A 70 -8.50 7.57 15.84
N ARG A 71 -9.39 7.47 14.85
CA ARG A 71 -9.57 6.26 14.04
C ARG A 71 -8.32 5.93 13.22
N ASN A 72 -7.72 6.93 12.59
CA ASN A 72 -6.48 6.74 11.83
C ASN A 72 -5.34 6.29 12.74
N HIS A 73 -5.16 6.94 13.89
CA HIS A 73 -4.17 6.54 14.88
C HIS A 73 -4.37 5.09 15.33
N ALA A 74 -5.60 4.68 15.67
CA ALA A 74 -5.89 3.32 16.11
C ALA A 74 -5.51 2.24 15.07
N LEU A 75 -5.66 2.54 13.77
CA LEU A 75 -5.27 1.63 12.68
C LEU A 75 -3.75 1.44 12.56
N TYR A 76 -2.95 2.36 13.07
CA TYR A 76 -1.50 2.34 12.95
C TYR A 76 -0.77 2.22 14.30
N GLU A 77 -1.51 2.28 15.42
CA GLU A 77 -1.00 2.38 16.79
C GLU A 77 0.09 1.35 17.09
N ASP A 78 -0.12 0.10 16.68
CA ASP A 78 0.75 -1.04 16.97
C ASP A 78 2.12 -0.96 16.28
N ILE A 79 2.24 -0.25 15.16
CA ILE A 79 3.52 -0.07 14.46
C ILE A 79 4.16 1.29 14.70
N LEU A 80 3.49 2.23 15.39
CA LEU A 80 4.11 3.51 15.73
C LEU A 80 5.39 3.27 16.56
N PRO A 81 6.42 4.11 16.40
CA PRO A 81 7.73 3.89 17.05
C PRO A 81 7.66 3.59 18.54
N GLU A 82 6.75 4.26 19.27
CA GLU A 82 6.55 4.10 20.72
C GLU A 82 5.95 2.75 21.11
N ASN A 83 5.24 2.07 20.21
CA ASN A 83 4.55 0.80 20.48
C ASN A 83 5.21 -0.40 19.77
N TYR A 84 6.01 -0.14 18.75
CA TYR A 84 6.58 -1.18 17.88
C TYR A 84 7.46 -2.19 18.62
N GLU A 85 8.10 -1.79 19.71
CA GLU A 85 8.89 -2.69 20.56
C GLU A 85 8.06 -3.78 21.26
N ASN A 86 6.73 -3.66 21.26
CA ASN A 86 5.81 -4.62 21.86
C ASN A 86 4.87 -5.27 20.80
N SER A 87 4.99 -4.90 19.55
CA SER A 87 4.14 -5.40 18.47
C SER A 87 4.64 -6.72 17.91
N PHE A 88 3.73 -7.65 17.62
CA PHE A 88 4.04 -8.87 16.84
C PHE A 88 4.42 -8.58 15.36
N ALA A 89 4.17 -7.37 14.87
CA ALA A 89 4.73 -6.92 13.60
C ALA A 89 6.26 -6.74 13.67
N ASN A 90 6.84 -6.66 14.87
CA ASN A 90 8.29 -6.58 15.06
C ASN A 90 8.88 -7.99 15.07
N PRO A 91 9.74 -8.36 14.10
CA PRO A 91 10.32 -9.70 14.01
C PRO A 91 11.04 -10.13 15.30
N ALA A 92 11.73 -9.22 15.99
CA ALA A 92 12.41 -9.54 17.23
C ALA A 92 11.43 -9.91 18.36
N VAL A 93 10.27 -9.26 18.44
CA VAL A 93 9.22 -9.59 19.40
C VAL A 93 8.57 -10.93 19.02
N ALA A 94 8.21 -11.09 17.76
CA ALA A 94 7.60 -12.32 17.27
C ALA A 94 8.50 -13.55 17.50
N VAL A 95 9.79 -13.44 17.18
CA VAL A 95 10.76 -14.54 17.43
C VAL A 95 10.93 -14.80 18.92
N LYS A 96 11.04 -13.78 19.74
CA LYS A 96 11.17 -13.92 21.21
C LYS A 96 9.95 -14.63 21.83
N CYS A 97 8.74 -14.31 21.37
CA CYS A 97 7.49 -14.86 21.92
C CYS A 97 7.09 -16.21 21.31
N LEU A 98 7.31 -16.38 19.99
CA LEU A 98 6.78 -17.52 19.23
C LEU A 98 7.87 -18.51 18.76
N GLY A 99 9.13 -18.21 19.08
CA GLY A 99 10.28 -19.04 18.74
C GLY A 99 10.91 -18.72 17.37
N GLU A 100 12.16 -19.16 17.20
CA GLU A 100 12.97 -18.88 16.01
C GLU A 100 12.33 -19.47 14.73
N GLU A 101 11.66 -20.60 14.85
CA GLU A 101 11.06 -21.29 13.72
C GLU A 101 9.90 -20.51 13.09
N PHE A 102 9.01 -19.96 13.91
CA PHE A 102 7.76 -19.34 13.44
C PHE A 102 7.74 -17.82 13.50
N GLY A 103 8.59 -17.21 14.33
CA GLY A 103 8.46 -15.79 14.65
C GLY A 103 8.48 -14.88 13.43
N ALA A 104 9.42 -15.10 12.49
CA ALA A 104 9.48 -14.29 11.28
C ALA A 104 8.26 -14.49 10.36
N LEU A 105 7.75 -15.73 10.29
CA LEU A 105 6.54 -16.04 9.50
C LEU A 105 5.29 -15.40 10.12
N ALA A 106 5.19 -15.42 11.46
CA ALA A 106 4.09 -14.79 12.18
C ALA A 106 4.12 -13.25 12.05
N ALA A 107 5.31 -12.63 12.12
CA ALA A 107 5.48 -11.21 11.88
C ALA A 107 5.08 -10.82 10.44
N PHE A 108 5.44 -11.65 9.44
CA PHE A 108 4.99 -11.49 8.06
C PHE A 108 3.46 -11.57 7.96
N LEU A 109 2.82 -12.59 8.54
CA LEU A 109 1.35 -12.73 8.48
C LEU A 109 0.65 -11.53 9.11
N TYR A 110 1.15 -11.04 10.25
CA TYR A 110 0.63 -9.84 10.89
C TYR A 110 0.72 -8.63 9.96
N THR A 111 1.88 -8.46 9.30
CA THR A 111 2.12 -7.36 8.33
C THR A 111 1.23 -7.50 7.10
N GLU A 112 1.00 -8.71 6.58
CA GLU A 112 0.09 -8.93 5.46
C GLU A 112 -1.35 -8.54 5.81
N MET A 113 -1.81 -8.82 7.04
CA MET A 113 -3.14 -8.40 7.50
C MET A 113 -3.27 -6.86 7.54
N ARG A 114 -2.20 -6.13 7.80
CA ARG A 114 -2.23 -4.66 7.81
C ARG A 114 -2.49 -4.04 6.44
N SER A 115 -2.24 -4.76 5.35
CA SER A 115 -2.62 -4.32 4.01
C SER A 115 -4.12 -4.06 3.86
N LEU A 116 -4.94 -4.65 4.73
CA LEU A 116 -6.39 -4.48 4.76
C LEU A 116 -6.83 -3.04 5.07
N ILE A 117 -5.98 -2.22 5.70
CA ILE A 117 -6.29 -0.79 5.92
C ILE A 117 -6.61 -0.14 4.57
N GLY A 118 -5.69 -0.19 3.62
CA GLY A 118 -5.85 0.42 2.31
C GLY A 118 -7.04 -0.14 1.53
N PHE A 119 -7.16 -1.45 1.48
CA PHE A 119 -8.24 -2.14 0.78
C PHE A 119 -9.63 -1.81 1.34
N THR A 120 -9.74 -1.60 2.64
CA THR A 120 -10.99 -1.18 3.29
C THR A 120 -11.45 0.18 2.80
N TYR A 121 -10.54 1.16 2.73
CA TYR A 121 -10.86 2.50 2.23
C TYR A 121 -11.17 2.51 0.72
N GLU A 122 -10.56 1.63 -0.05
CA GLU A 122 -10.87 1.46 -1.48
C GLU A 122 -12.13 0.62 -1.75
N GLY A 123 -12.76 0.07 -0.70
CA GLY A 123 -13.96 -0.77 -0.82
C GLY A 123 -13.70 -2.12 -1.49
N ARG A 124 -12.46 -2.64 -1.41
CA ARG A 124 -12.01 -3.89 -2.01
C ARG A 124 -12.42 -5.09 -1.14
N LEU A 125 -13.69 -5.45 -1.24
CA LEU A 125 -14.27 -6.55 -0.46
C LEU A 125 -13.60 -7.90 -0.77
N ASP A 126 -13.21 -8.14 -2.00
CA ASP A 126 -12.44 -9.29 -2.45
C ASP A 126 -11.15 -9.49 -1.63
N GLU A 127 -10.40 -8.42 -1.42
CA GLU A 127 -9.14 -8.43 -0.68
C GLU A 127 -9.34 -8.67 0.83
N LEU A 128 -10.45 -8.17 1.39
CA LEU A 128 -10.81 -8.44 2.79
C LEU A 128 -11.11 -9.92 2.99
N VAL A 129 -11.93 -10.49 2.12
CA VAL A 129 -12.33 -11.90 2.19
C VAL A 129 -11.11 -12.81 2.15
N ILE A 130 -10.27 -12.71 1.13
CA ILE A 130 -9.16 -13.65 0.94
C ILE A 130 -8.14 -13.62 2.08
N ARG A 131 -7.92 -12.45 2.71
CA ARG A 131 -6.98 -12.35 3.85
C ARG A 131 -7.58 -12.77 5.17
N MET A 132 -8.85 -12.48 5.40
CA MET A 132 -9.52 -12.97 6.61
C MET A 132 -9.71 -14.49 6.57
N GLU A 133 -9.97 -15.08 5.40
CA GLU A 133 -9.97 -16.52 5.19
C GLU A 133 -8.56 -17.12 5.39
N LEU A 134 -7.51 -16.50 4.83
CA LEU A 134 -6.13 -16.93 5.08
C LEU A 134 -5.81 -16.96 6.58
N PHE A 135 -6.13 -15.90 7.30
CA PHE A 135 -5.90 -15.84 8.73
C PHE A 135 -6.66 -16.93 9.47
N SER A 136 -7.94 -17.14 9.12
CA SER A 136 -8.78 -18.18 9.72
C SER A 136 -8.25 -19.59 9.42
N GLU A 137 -7.70 -19.84 8.24
CA GLU A 137 -7.11 -21.12 7.86
C GLU A 137 -5.84 -21.41 8.68
N VAL A 138 -4.93 -20.41 8.77
CA VAL A 138 -3.74 -20.55 9.61
C VAL A 138 -4.12 -20.79 11.07
N TYR A 139 -5.05 -20.01 11.60
CA TYR A 139 -5.55 -20.18 12.96
C TYR A 139 -6.13 -21.60 13.20
N ALA A 140 -6.97 -22.08 12.29
CA ALA A 140 -7.59 -23.40 12.38
C ALA A 140 -6.53 -24.53 12.40
N ALA A 141 -5.44 -24.38 11.64
CA ALA A 141 -4.34 -25.36 11.65
C ALA A 141 -3.65 -25.42 13.03
N PHE A 142 -3.48 -24.27 13.69
CA PHE A 142 -2.91 -24.22 15.04
C PHE A 142 -3.86 -24.83 16.07
N VAL A 143 -5.14 -24.48 16.04
CA VAL A 143 -6.16 -24.99 16.97
C VAL A 143 -6.31 -26.50 16.82
N TYR A 144 -6.33 -27.03 15.58
CA TYR A 144 -6.43 -28.46 15.33
C TYR A 144 -5.26 -29.24 15.96
N GLU A 145 -4.02 -28.79 15.75
CA GLU A 145 -2.84 -29.47 16.32
C GLU A 145 -2.77 -29.31 17.85
N GLU A 146 -3.21 -28.19 18.40
CA GLU A 146 -3.31 -27.99 19.84
C GLU A 146 -4.32 -28.94 20.50
N GLN A 147 -5.55 -28.99 19.94
CA GLN A 147 -6.64 -29.80 20.52
C GLN A 147 -6.45 -31.30 20.36
N GLU A 148 -5.97 -31.75 19.19
CA GLU A 148 -5.87 -33.18 18.88
C GLU A 148 -4.51 -33.79 19.29
N ASN A 149 -3.43 -33.00 19.21
CA ASN A 149 -2.07 -33.48 19.35
C ASN A 149 -1.25 -32.81 20.45
N HIS A 150 -1.79 -31.78 21.13
CA HIS A 150 -1.11 -31.00 22.19
C HIS A 150 0.26 -30.46 21.75
N ARG A 151 0.35 -29.96 20.54
CA ARG A 151 1.60 -29.44 19.96
C ARG A 151 1.31 -28.34 18.92
N LEU A 152 2.36 -27.66 18.47
CA LEU A 152 2.29 -26.76 17.32
C LEU A 152 2.19 -27.56 16.00
N PRO A 153 1.57 -26.99 14.95
CA PRO A 153 1.66 -27.53 13.60
C PRO A 153 3.11 -27.53 13.12
N SER A 154 3.40 -28.26 12.04
CA SER A 154 4.74 -28.15 11.45
C SER A 154 4.92 -26.79 10.75
N TYR A 155 6.15 -26.24 10.81
CA TYR A 155 6.51 -25.05 10.07
C TYR A 155 6.20 -25.19 8.57
N ALA A 156 6.49 -26.37 8.02
CA ALA A 156 6.27 -26.65 6.60
C ALA A 156 4.79 -26.54 6.21
N SER A 157 3.86 -27.04 7.06
CA SER A 157 2.43 -26.96 6.77
C SER A 157 1.90 -25.52 6.79
N ILE A 158 2.34 -24.72 7.74
CA ILE A 158 1.94 -23.31 7.81
C ILE A 158 2.55 -22.51 6.66
N ARG A 159 3.83 -22.72 6.37
CA ARG A 159 4.48 -22.10 5.20
C ARG A 159 3.79 -22.49 3.89
N GLU A 160 3.30 -23.71 3.77
CA GLU A 160 2.58 -24.20 2.59
C GLU A 160 1.24 -23.46 2.41
N ILE A 161 0.45 -23.25 3.46
CA ILE A 161 -0.78 -22.44 3.42
C ILE A 161 -0.46 -21.03 2.88
N LEU A 162 0.56 -20.39 3.42
CA LEU A 162 0.97 -19.04 2.99
C LEU A 162 1.52 -19.02 1.54
N TYR A 163 2.23 -20.07 1.14
CA TYR A 163 2.75 -20.20 -0.22
C TYR A 163 1.61 -20.33 -1.24
N TRP A 164 0.61 -21.18 -0.94
CA TRP A 164 -0.56 -21.34 -1.80
C TRP A 164 -1.38 -20.05 -1.90
N PHE A 165 -1.56 -19.33 -0.80
CA PHE A 165 -2.16 -17.99 -0.86
C PHE A 165 -1.45 -17.06 -1.84
N VAL A 166 -0.12 -16.99 -1.76
CA VAL A 166 0.67 -16.12 -2.66
C VAL A 166 0.64 -16.61 -4.12
N SER A 167 0.55 -17.92 -4.35
CA SER A 167 0.50 -18.53 -5.69
C SER A 167 -0.89 -18.42 -6.31
N ASP A 168 -1.93 -18.77 -5.57
CA ASP A 168 -3.29 -18.90 -6.10
C ASP A 168 -3.92 -17.53 -6.41
N TYR A 169 -3.64 -16.52 -5.58
CA TYR A 169 -4.12 -15.16 -5.81
C TYR A 169 -3.18 -14.28 -6.64
N ALA A 170 -2.09 -14.87 -7.18
CA ALA A 170 -1.12 -14.14 -7.99
C ALA A 170 -1.71 -13.53 -9.27
N ASP A 171 -2.63 -14.21 -9.92
CA ASP A 171 -3.28 -13.77 -11.15
C ASP A 171 -4.25 -12.60 -10.90
N VAL A 172 -5.06 -12.68 -9.84
CA VAL A 172 -5.97 -11.60 -9.42
C VAL A 172 -5.17 -10.34 -9.10
N ALA A 173 -4.09 -10.47 -8.32
CA ALA A 173 -3.23 -9.36 -7.96
C ALA A 173 -2.49 -8.78 -9.18
N ALA A 174 -2.00 -9.61 -10.10
CA ALA A 174 -1.35 -9.16 -11.32
C ALA A 174 -2.31 -8.40 -12.24
N GLU A 175 -3.53 -8.91 -12.41
CA GLU A 175 -4.57 -8.22 -13.18
C GLU A 175 -4.94 -6.88 -12.57
N ALA A 176 -5.18 -6.84 -11.25
CA ALA A 176 -5.48 -5.60 -10.54
C ALA A 176 -4.34 -4.57 -10.71
N ARG A 177 -3.08 -5.00 -10.55
CA ARG A 177 -1.92 -4.11 -10.68
C ARG A 177 -1.75 -3.55 -12.10
N VAL A 178 -1.90 -4.37 -13.13
CA VAL A 178 -1.81 -3.89 -14.52
C VAL A 178 -2.95 -2.93 -14.82
N ARG A 179 -4.17 -3.25 -14.40
CA ARG A 179 -5.33 -2.36 -14.56
C ARG A 179 -5.12 -1.01 -13.86
N GLU A 180 -4.67 -1.01 -12.62
CA GLU A 180 -4.36 0.21 -11.86
C GLU A 180 -3.29 1.07 -12.56
N LEU A 181 -2.32 0.46 -13.20
CA LEU A 181 -1.23 1.15 -13.88
C LEU A 181 -1.66 1.80 -15.20
N VAL A 182 -2.53 1.15 -15.99
CA VAL A 182 -2.77 1.57 -17.38
C VAL A 182 -4.21 1.98 -17.67
N CYS A 183 -5.18 1.63 -16.80
CA CYS A 183 -6.59 1.94 -17.00
C CYS A 183 -7.03 3.10 -16.10
N PRO A 184 -7.45 4.23 -16.65
CA PRO A 184 -7.91 5.37 -15.85
C PRO A 184 -9.29 5.16 -15.19
N GLY A 185 -9.83 3.95 -15.25
CA GLY A 185 -11.13 3.60 -14.64
C GLY A 185 -11.12 3.47 -13.12
N ASN A 186 -9.94 3.33 -12.49
CA ASN A 186 -9.80 3.39 -11.03
C ASN A 186 -9.59 4.84 -10.61
N ASN A 187 -10.64 5.44 -10.08
CA ASN A 187 -10.67 6.87 -9.78
C ASN A 187 -10.58 7.19 -8.28
N PHE A 188 -10.29 6.22 -7.40
CA PHE A 188 -10.34 6.41 -5.94
C PHE A 188 -9.65 7.71 -5.48
N ALA A 189 -8.36 7.86 -5.70
CA ALA A 189 -7.63 9.07 -5.31
C ALA A 189 -8.04 10.30 -6.16
N ALA A 190 -8.26 10.13 -7.47
CA ALA A 190 -8.70 11.21 -8.35
C ALA A 190 -10.07 11.73 -7.94
N ASP A 191 -10.99 10.88 -7.47
CA ASP A 191 -12.30 11.30 -6.97
C ASP A 191 -12.19 12.12 -5.68
N ILE A 192 -11.30 11.74 -4.77
CA ILE A 192 -11.01 12.54 -3.56
C ILE A 192 -10.47 13.91 -3.98
N ILE A 193 -9.43 13.96 -4.83
CA ILE A 193 -8.82 15.20 -5.29
C ILE A 193 -9.86 16.12 -5.95
N ARG A 194 -10.73 15.58 -6.80
CA ARG A 194 -11.71 16.36 -7.57
C ARG A 194 -12.90 16.84 -6.76
N ARG A 195 -13.38 16.04 -5.78
CA ARG A 195 -14.68 16.26 -5.12
C ARG A 195 -14.59 16.76 -3.69
N ALA A 196 -13.50 16.47 -2.96
CA ALA A 196 -13.40 16.86 -1.57
C ALA A 196 -13.27 18.37 -1.38
N GLU A 197 -13.73 18.89 -0.24
CA GLU A 197 -13.41 20.24 0.21
C GLU A 197 -11.97 20.25 0.76
N LEU A 198 -11.00 20.68 -0.07
CA LEU A 198 -9.57 20.56 0.26
C LEU A 198 -9.07 21.58 1.28
N THR A 199 -9.89 22.57 1.66
CA THR A 199 -9.59 23.45 2.80
C THR A 199 -9.98 22.81 4.14
N ASP A 200 -10.82 21.78 4.11
CA ASP A 200 -11.19 20.98 5.27
C ASP A 200 -10.28 19.75 5.37
N LEU A 201 -9.33 19.75 6.31
CA LEU A 201 -8.32 18.71 6.45
C LEU A 201 -8.84 17.29 6.67
N ARG A 202 -10.15 17.12 6.90
CA ARG A 202 -10.78 15.79 7.02
C ARG A 202 -10.59 14.94 5.78
N TYR A 203 -10.42 15.54 4.60
CA TYR A 203 -10.21 14.80 3.36
C TYR A 203 -8.96 13.90 3.38
N LEU A 204 -7.91 14.28 4.12
CA LEU A 204 -6.67 13.50 4.25
C LEU A 204 -6.94 12.09 4.79
N TYR A 205 -7.94 11.96 5.65
CA TYR A 205 -8.31 10.67 6.27
C TYR A 205 -9.19 9.79 5.36
N ALA A 206 -9.55 10.26 4.19
CA ALA A 206 -10.30 9.45 3.21
C ALA A 206 -9.41 8.46 2.44
N TYR A 207 -8.10 8.64 2.49
CA TYR A 207 -7.16 7.81 1.74
C TYR A 207 -6.85 6.45 2.42
N GLY A 208 -7.03 6.33 3.72
CA GLY A 208 -6.61 5.14 4.46
C GLY A 208 -5.09 5.00 4.59
N GLU A 209 -4.35 6.10 4.42
CA GLU A 209 -2.93 6.21 4.76
C GLU A 209 -2.77 6.78 6.18
N TYR A 210 -1.59 6.58 6.77
CA TYR A 210 -1.27 7.28 8.00
C TYR A 210 -1.19 8.78 7.75
N VAL A 211 -1.88 9.57 8.57
CA VAL A 211 -1.87 11.03 8.48
C VAL A 211 -1.22 11.59 9.73
N GLY A 212 0.05 11.95 9.60
CA GLY A 212 0.85 12.55 10.65
C GLY A 212 0.82 14.08 10.61
N GLU A 213 1.64 14.69 11.47
CA GLU A 213 1.80 16.15 11.49
C GLU A 213 2.37 16.69 10.17
N ASN A 214 3.14 15.87 9.43
CA ASN A 214 3.71 16.28 8.16
C ASN A 214 2.64 16.55 7.10
N GLU A 215 1.69 15.64 6.91
CA GLU A 215 0.60 15.76 5.94
C GLU A 215 -0.35 16.91 6.32
N LEU A 216 -0.66 17.03 7.62
CA LEU A 216 -1.50 18.10 8.13
C LEU A 216 -0.84 19.47 7.96
N ALA A 217 0.46 19.59 8.24
CA ALA A 217 1.19 20.84 8.09
C ALA A 217 1.36 21.22 6.61
N MET A 218 1.62 20.25 5.72
CA MET A 218 1.70 20.46 4.29
C MET A 218 0.36 20.99 3.74
N ALA A 219 -0.74 20.32 4.03
CA ALA A 219 -2.05 20.75 3.57
C ALA A 219 -2.46 22.14 4.11
N LYS A 220 -2.18 22.42 5.39
CA LYS A 220 -2.38 23.75 5.99
C LYS A 220 -1.56 24.82 5.29
N PHE A 221 -0.29 24.53 5.01
CA PHE A 221 0.60 25.46 4.33
C PHE A 221 0.11 25.76 2.91
N LEU A 222 -0.21 24.75 2.11
CA LEU A 222 -0.75 24.95 0.77
C LEU A 222 -2.11 25.69 0.81
N ASN A 223 -2.93 25.48 1.85
CA ASN A 223 -4.15 26.22 2.04
C ASN A 223 -3.93 27.71 2.39
N SER A 224 -2.76 28.06 2.91
CA SER A 224 -2.37 29.46 3.17
C SER A 224 -1.85 30.21 1.93
N LEU A 225 -1.49 29.48 0.87
CA LEU A 225 -0.96 30.08 -0.35
C LEU A 225 -2.08 30.66 -1.24
N PRO A 226 -1.81 31.77 -1.94
CA PRO A 226 -2.73 32.28 -2.94
C PRO A 226 -3.05 31.24 -4.03
N GLU A 227 -4.26 31.25 -4.54
CA GLU A 227 -4.68 30.34 -5.62
C GLU A 227 -3.80 30.47 -6.87
N GLU A 228 -3.38 31.69 -7.20
CA GLU A 228 -2.45 31.95 -8.31
C GLU A 228 -1.12 31.18 -8.13
N THR A 229 -0.58 31.10 -6.90
CA THR A 229 0.63 30.36 -6.61
C THR A 229 0.43 28.86 -6.80
N ILE A 230 -0.68 28.31 -6.29
CA ILE A 230 -1.05 26.91 -6.47
C ILE A 230 -1.19 26.57 -7.97
N ASN A 231 -1.88 27.44 -8.71
CA ASN A 231 -2.05 27.27 -10.16
C ASN A 231 -0.70 27.30 -10.89
N THR A 232 0.21 28.23 -10.54
CA THR A 232 1.54 28.31 -11.13
C THR A 232 2.34 27.01 -10.89
N MET A 233 2.31 26.46 -9.69
CA MET A 233 2.98 25.18 -9.38
C MET A 233 2.43 24.05 -10.26
N ALA A 234 1.12 23.92 -10.35
CA ALA A 234 0.47 22.90 -11.16
C ALA A 234 0.69 23.10 -12.66
N ASP A 235 0.62 24.32 -13.14
CA ASP A 235 0.80 24.66 -14.56
C ASP A 235 2.27 24.42 -14.98
N THR A 236 3.26 24.77 -14.16
CA THR A 236 4.69 24.45 -14.40
C THR A 236 4.90 22.93 -14.51
N TYR A 237 4.37 22.18 -13.56
CA TYR A 237 4.45 20.72 -13.51
C TYR A 237 3.85 20.06 -14.76
N THR A 238 2.65 20.45 -15.16
CA THR A 238 1.96 19.87 -16.31
C THR A 238 2.47 20.35 -17.65
N GLU A 239 2.91 21.61 -17.75
CA GLU A 239 3.56 22.13 -18.95
C GLU A 239 4.92 21.43 -19.19
N GLY A 240 5.71 21.19 -18.13
CA GLY A 240 6.94 20.41 -18.23
C GLY A 240 6.69 19.01 -18.82
N TYR A 241 5.56 18.38 -18.44
CA TYR A 241 5.16 17.09 -19.02
C TYR A 241 4.86 17.19 -20.53
N ARG A 242 4.09 18.19 -20.94
CA ARG A 242 3.76 18.46 -22.35
C ARG A 242 5.01 18.75 -23.18
N ILE A 243 5.87 19.62 -22.67
CA ILE A 243 7.16 19.98 -23.33
C ILE A 243 8.04 18.73 -23.49
N GLY A 244 8.04 17.81 -22.52
CA GLY A 244 8.77 16.55 -22.60
C GLY A 244 8.40 15.72 -23.83
N PHE A 245 7.13 15.68 -24.22
CA PHE A 245 6.69 15.05 -25.48
C PHE A 245 7.16 15.84 -26.70
N GLU A 246 7.00 17.13 -26.71
CA GLU A 246 7.37 18.02 -27.83
C GLU A 246 8.85 17.95 -28.15
N VAL A 247 9.72 18.16 -27.14
CA VAL A 247 11.18 18.19 -27.30
C VAL A 247 11.74 16.84 -27.73
N THR A 248 11.11 15.74 -27.31
CA THR A 248 11.52 14.38 -27.72
C THR A 248 10.85 13.88 -29.00
N GLY A 249 10.01 14.70 -29.63
CA GLY A 249 9.31 14.36 -30.88
C GLY A 249 8.30 13.23 -30.73
N LYS A 250 7.74 13.05 -29.53
CA LYS A 250 6.74 11.99 -29.23
C LYS A 250 5.32 12.54 -29.41
N ASP A 251 4.44 11.68 -29.85
CA ASP A 251 3.04 12.06 -30.14
C ASP A 251 2.14 11.84 -28.95
N LEU A 252 1.87 12.92 -28.19
CA LEU A 252 0.99 12.91 -27.04
C LEU A 252 -0.45 12.51 -27.38
N SER A 253 -0.91 12.77 -28.61
CA SER A 253 -2.29 12.45 -29.03
C SER A 253 -2.59 10.95 -29.06
N LYS A 254 -1.58 10.09 -29.06
CA LYS A 254 -1.69 8.62 -28.98
C LYS A 254 -1.80 8.10 -27.55
N LYS A 255 -1.73 8.98 -26.56
CA LYS A 255 -1.73 8.62 -25.16
C LYS A 255 -3.06 8.93 -24.49
N ALA A 256 -3.41 8.15 -23.49
CA ALA A 256 -4.71 8.22 -22.81
C ALA A 256 -4.60 8.31 -21.28
N ALA A 257 -3.54 7.75 -20.70
CA ALA A 257 -3.38 7.66 -19.25
C ALA A 257 -2.03 8.24 -18.79
N VAL A 258 -2.07 9.10 -17.77
CA VAL A 258 -0.89 9.63 -17.07
C VAL A 258 -0.80 9.06 -15.65
N ASP A 259 0.35 8.49 -15.28
CA ASP A 259 0.63 7.95 -13.96
C ASP A 259 1.05 9.08 -13.02
N VAL A 260 0.13 9.54 -12.19
CA VAL A 260 0.34 10.65 -11.26
C VAL A 260 0.82 10.13 -9.91
N ARG A 261 1.93 10.70 -9.42
CA ARG A 261 2.56 10.30 -8.17
C ARG A 261 2.77 11.51 -7.28
N TYR A 262 2.29 11.44 -6.04
CA TYR A 262 2.39 12.56 -5.10
C TYR A 262 2.26 12.10 -3.65
N GLN A 263 2.75 12.93 -2.74
CA GLN A 263 2.55 12.76 -1.30
C GLN A 263 1.28 13.47 -0.85
N LEU A 264 0.55 12.88 0.11
CA LEU A 264 -0.65 13.49 0.70
C LEU A 264 -0.32 14.88 1.27
N GLY A 265 -1.26 15.81 1.10
CA GLY A 265 -1.12 17.23 1.42
C GLY A 265 -0.97 18.11 0.19
N PHE A 266 -0.64 17.55 -0.99
CA PHE A 266 -0.51 18.29 -2.26
C PHE A 266 -1.80 18.36 -3.09
N GLU A 267 -2.94 17.91 -2.59
CA GLU A 267 -4.18 17.73 -3.35
C GLU A 267 -4.69 19.03 -4.00
N ARG A 268 -4.46 20.20 -3.40
CA ARG A 268 -4.82 21.48 -4.06
C ARG A 268 -4.07 21.68 -5.37
N MET A 269 -2.76 21.42 -5.37
CA MET A 269 -1.96 21.45 -6.59
C MET A 269 -2.39 20.35 -7.56
N MET A 270 -2.64 19.13 -7.05
CA MET A 270 -3.07 18.00 -7.88
C MET A 270 -4.40 18.25 -8.54
N ARG A 271 -5.37 18.89 -7.90
CA ARG A 271 -6.67 19.22 -8.51
C ARG A 271 -6.47 20.01 -9.80
N ARG A 272 -5.69 21.08 -9.76
CA ARG A 272 -5.37 21.88 -10.95
C ARG A 272 -4.56 21.08 -11.98
N ALA A 273 -3.62 20.24 -11.55
CA ALA A 273 -2.85 19.39 -12.44
C ALA A 273 -3.74 18.39 -13.20
N LEU A 274 -4.72 17.76 -12.52
CA LEU A 274 -5.67 16.85 -13.17
C LEU A 274 -6.52 17.58 -14.22
N GLU A 275 -6.97 18.80 -13.96
CA GLU A 275 -7.67 19.63 -14.95
C GLU A 275 -6.80 19.91 -16.19
N ASN A 276 -5.51 20.12 -16.00
CA ASN A 276 -4.58 20.34 -17.10
C ASN A 276 -4.33 19.08 -17.91
N PHE A 277 -4.17 17.91 -17.26
CA PHE A 277 -4.07 16.63 -17.94
C PHE A 277 -5.35 16.31 -18.72
N ASP A 278 -6.52 16.57 -18.16
CA ASP A 278 -7.81 16.40 -18.87
C ASP A 278 -7.84 17.24 -20.18
N LYS A 279 -7.33 18.48 -20.17
CA LYS A 279 -7.21 19.34 -21.37
C LYS A 279 -6.21 18.79 -22.40
N MET A 280 -5.21 18.03 -21.96
CA MET A 280 -4.26 17.33 -22.82
C MET A 280 -4.83 16.01 -23.40
N GLY A 281 -6.04 15.60 -23.01
CA GLY A 281 -6.66 14.33 -23.38
C GLY A 281 -6.17 13.15 -22.55
N LEU A 282 -5.49 13.41 -21.42
CA LEU A 282 -4.96 12.39 -20.51
C LEU A 282 -5.85 12.23 -19.28
N GLN A 283 -6.17 10.99 -18.95
CA GLN A 283 -6.85 10.66 -17.69
C GLN A 283 -5.83 10.17 -16.67
N PRO A 284 -5.95 10.59 -15.39
CA PRO A 284 -5.01 10.15 -14.37
C PRO A 284 -5.21 8.68 -13.99
N VAL A 285 -4.12 7.97 -13.78
CA VAL A 285 -4.03 6.76 -12.99
C VAL A 285 -3.27 7.10 -11.71
N ILE A 286 -3.90 6.89 -10.56
CA ILE A 286 -3.36 7.21 -9.25
C ILE A 286 -3.69 6.04 -8.33
N TYR A 287 -2.73 5.16 -8.11
CA TYR A 287 -2.91 3.95 -7.31
C TYR A 287 -2.18 4.05 -5.98
N ARG A 288 -2.52 3.17 -5.05
CA ARG A 288 -1.83 3.06 -3.77
C ARG A 288 -0.49 2.34 -3.94
N ALA A 289 0.55 2.78 -3.25
CA ALA A 289 1.76 1.99 -3.09
C ALA A 289 1.43 0.63 -2.45
N ALA A 290 2.02 -0.45 -2.99
CA ALA A 290 1.68 -1.79 -2.51
C ALA A 290 2.22 -2.02 -1.09
N ALA A 291 1.33 -2.43 -0.18
CA ALA A 291 1.67 -2.87 1.18
C ALA A 291 1.56 -4.40 1.35
N SER A 292 1.07 -5.13 0.35
CA SER A 292 0.85 -6.58 0.36
C SER A 292 1.89 -7.31 -0.47
N ILE A 293 2.25 -8.52 -0.03
CA ILE A 293 3.16 -9.42 -0.74
C ILE A 293 2.63 -9.80 -2.14
N LEU A 294 1.32 -9.86 -2.31
CA LEU A 294 0.68 -10.16 -3.59
C LEU A 294 0.99 -9.10 -4.66
N TYR A 295 1.07 -7.84 -4.26
CA TYR A 295 1.30 -6.69 -5.15
C TYR A 295 2.78 -6.31 -5.32
N ASN A 296 3.71 -7.10 -4.80
CA ASN A 296 5.15 -6.82 -4.80
C ASN A 296 5.44 -5.44 -4.20
N PRO A 297 5.47 -5.31 -2.86
CA PRO A 297 5.75 -4.06 -2.17
C PRO A 297 6.99 -3.40 -2.77
N SER A 298 6.88 -2.12 -3.08
CA SER A 298 7.97 -1.35 -3.66
C SER A 298 8.50 -0.39 -2.61
N ILE A 299 9.82 -0.28 -2.53
CA ILE A 299 10.49 0.80 -1.79
C ILE A 299 10.34 2.15 -2.50
N TYR A 300 9.86 2.17 -3.75
CA TYR A 300 9.63 3.39 -4.49
C TYR A 300 8.26 3.96 -4.18
N LYS A 301 8.21 5.26 -3.97
CA LYS A 301 6.99 6.04 -3.77
C LYS A 301 6.22 6.12 -5.09
N ASN A 302 5.25 5.25 -5.28
CA ASN A 302 4.40 5.18 -6.47
C ASN A 302 2.97 5.60 -6.12
N GLY A 303 2.27 6.25 -7.05
CA GLY A 303 0.91 6.70 -6.84
C GLY A 303 0.80 7.72 -5.69
N PHE A 304 -0.18 7.57 -4.81
CA PHE A 304 -0.29 8.39 -3.61
C PHE A 304 0.30 7.69 -2.39
N TYR A 305 0.91 8.46 -1.50
CA TYR A 305 1.55 7.96 -0.28
C TYR A 305 1.61 9.04 0.80
N SER A 306 1.79 8.63 2.04
CA SER A 306 2.14 9.50 3.18
C SER A 306 3.59 9.29 3.63
N VAL A 307 4.06 10.10 4.55
CA VAL A 307 5.32 9.80 5.26
C VAL A 307 5.12 8.51 6.06
N SER A 308 6.12 7.65 6.04
CA SER A 308 6.08 6.39 6.78
C SER A 308 5.81 6.63 8.28
N PRO A 309 4.81 5.96 8.86
CA PRO A 309 4.58 6.03 10.30
C PRO A 309 5.75 5.45 11.10
N ASN A 310 6.47 4.49 10.54
CA ASN A 310 7.65 3.88 11.16
C ASN A 310 8.59 3.28 10.09
N ARG A 311 9.68 3.96 9.82
CA ARG A 311 10.69 3.49 8.85
C ARG A 311 11.40 2.21 9.28
N GLN A 312 11.52 1.95 10.60
CA GLN A 312 12.10 0.71 11.09
C GLN A 312 11.20 -0.50 10.77
N TYR A 313 9.89 -0.34 10.92
CA TYR A 313 8.92 -1.35 10.49
C TYR A 313 9.07 -1.69 9.00
N GLU A 314 9.13 -0.69 8.13
CA GLU A 314 9.32 -0.91 6.70
C GLU A 314 10.67 -1.57 6.38
N PHE A 315 11.72 -1.20 7.10
CA PHE A 315 13.04 -1.79 6.94
C PHE A 315 13.08 -3.26 7.37
N ASP A 316 12.40 -3.61 8.45
CA ASP A 316 12.35 -4.97 8.97
C ASP A 316 11.63 -5.94 8.01
N HIS A 317 10.64 -5.46 7.26
CA HIS A 317 9.80 -6.26 6.34
C HIS A 317 10.17 -6.16 4.85
N LYS A 318 11.24 -5.46 4.50
CA LYS A 318 11.64 -5.25 3.09
C LYS A 318 11.94 -6.53 2.31
N ASP A 319 12.31 -7.58 3.01
CA ASP A 319 12.74 -8.87 2.43
C ASP A 319 11.76 -10.03 2.71
N ASP A 320 10.57 -9.77 3.24
CA ASP A 320 9.58 -10.80 3.59
C ASP A 320 9.25 -11.77 2.45
N LYS A 321 9.34 -11.31 1.21
CA LYS A 321 9.19 -12.16 0.02
C LYS A 321 10.19 -13.32 -0.03
N ALA A 322 11.32 -13.24 0.68
CA ALA A 322 12.30 -14.34 0.75
C ALA A 322 11.71 -15.61 1.39
N LEU A 323 10.61 -15.50 2.17
CA LEU A 323 9.87 -16.66 2.67
C LEU A 323 9.31 -17.55 1.54
N PHE A 324 9.04 -16.97 0.37
CA PHE A 324 8.40 -17.64 -0.77
C PHE A 324 9.22 -17.62 -2.04
N LEU A 325 10.30 -16.83 -2.09
CA LEU A 325 11.07 -16.58 -3.29
C LEU A 325 11.85 -17.80 -3.73
N ASP A 326 11.37 -18.45 -4.77
CA ASP A 326 12.01 -19.52 -5.51
C ASP A 326 11.74 -19.38 -7.03
N LYS A 327 12.27 -20.30 -7.82
CA LYS A 327 12.08 -20.28 -9.29
C LYS A 327 10.63 -20.47 -9.71
N MET A 328 9.84 -21.26 -8.97
CA MET A 328 8.43 -21.50 -9.26
C MET A 328 7.63 -20.22 -9.02
N TYR A 329 7.84 -19.55 -7.89
CA TYR A 329 7.25 -18.26 -7.57
C TYR A 329 7.54 -17.22 -8.67
N CYS A 330 8.81 -17.08 -9.07
CA CYS A 330 9.20 -16.14 -10.13
C CYS A 330 8.54 -16.46 -11.47
N SER A 331 8.50 -17.74 -11.84
CA SER A 331 7.85 -18.19 -13.08
C SER A 331 6.35 -17.92 -13.08
N ARG A 332 5.68 -18.22 -11.97
CA ARG A 332 4.25 -17.95 -11.81
C ARG A 332 3.95 -16.46 -11.89
N LYS A 333 4.73 -15.61 -11.22
CA LYS A 333 4.55 -14.15 -11.28
C LYS A 333 4.74 -13.60 -12.70
N LEU A 334 5.70 -14.11 -13.47
CA LEU A 334 5.89 -13.73 -14.88
C LEU A 334 4.71 -14.15 -15.75
N GLU A 335 4.23 -15.37 -15.61
CA GLU A 335 3.10 -15.92 -16.37
C GLU A 335 1.83 -15.07 -16.15
N VAL A 336 1.45 -14.85 -14.90
CA VAL A 336 0.23 -14.08 -14.58
C VAL A 336 0.33 -12.63 -15.01
N MET A 337 1.52 -12.03 -14.89
CA MET A 337 1.76 -10.66 -15.36
C MET A 337 1.67 -10.56 -16.89
N HIS A 338 2.21 -11.54 -17.62
CA HIS A 338 2.05 -11.62 -19.07
C HIS A 338 0.57 -11.70 -19.45
N THR A 339 -0.20 -12.56 -18.80
CA THR A 339 -1.64 -12.71 -19.04
C THR A 339 -2.39 -11.40 -18.76
N ALA A 340 -2.05 -10.71 -17.67
CA ALA A 340 -2.65 -9.44 -17.34
C ALA A 340 -2.33 -8.35 -18.39
N PHE A 341 -1.08 -8.23 -18.82
CA PHE A 341 -0.72 -7.28 -19.89
C PHE A 341 -1.35 -7.61 -21.24
N GLU A 342 -1.49 -8.90 -21.61
CA GLU A 342 -2.22 -9.27 -22.80
C GLU A 342 -3.69 -8.82 -22.77
N LYS A 343 -4.33 -8.93 -21.61
CA LYS A 343 -5.71 -8.47 -21.40
C LYS A 343 -5.85 -6.95 -21.59
N TYR A 344 -4.88 -6.17 -21.11
CA TYR A 344 -4.89 -4.70 -21.12
C TYR A 344 -3.88 -4.10 -22.10
N LYS A 345 -3.52 -4.80 -23.17
CA LYS A 345 -2.48 -4.37 -24.10
C LYS A 345 -2.81 -3.07 -24.85
N THR A 346 -4.07 -2.80 -25.08
CA THR A 346 -4.52 -1.56 -25.74
C THR A 346 -4.32 -0.37 -24.80
N GLU A 347 -4.75 -0.52 -23.55
CA GLU A 347 -4.59 0.49 -22.50
C GLU A 347 -3.11 0.74 -22.19
N ALA A 348 -2.31 -0.33 -22.13
CA ALA A 348 -0.87 -0.23 -21.90
C ALA A 348 -0.14 0.61 -22.96
N ARG A 349 -0.56 0.55 -24.22
CA ARG A 349 -0.06 1.43 -25.29
C ARG A 349 -0.47 2.89 -25.10
N GLY A 350 -1.61 3.13 -24.47
CA GLY A 350 -2.10 4.45 -24.10
C GLY A 350 -1.37 5.09 -22.90
N TYR A 351 -0.51 4.35 -22.21
CA TYR A 351 0.24 4.87 -21.06
C TYR A 351 1.24 5.95 -21.51
N ALA A 352 1.09 7.16 -20.97
CA ALA A 352 1.88 8.33 -21.36
C ALA A 352 3.18 8.48 -20.54
N GLY A 353 3.29 7.81 -19.42
CA GLY A 353 4.42 7.88 -18.50
C GLY A 353 4.09 8.59 -17.18
N PRO A 354 5.04 8.61 -16.23
CA PRO A 354 4.80 9.17 -14.91
C PRO A 354 4.92 10.69 -14.89
N ALA A 355 4.06 11.30 -14.09
CA ALA A 355 4.13 12.68 -13.67
C ALA A 355 4.26 12.70 -12.14
N VAL A 356 5.40 13.15 -11.62
CA VAL A 356 5.82 12.92 -10.25
C VAL A 356 5.99 14.24 -9.50
N VAL A 357 5.39 14.34 -8.33
CA VAL A 357 5.73 15.32 -7.30
C VAL A 357 6.59 14.59 -6.27
N GLU A 358 7.89 14.78 -6.34
CA GLU A 358 8.82 14.25 -5.35
C GLU A 358 8.88 15.15 -4.12
N THR A 359 9.25 14.55 -2.99
CA THR A 359 9.43 15.27 -1.74
C THR A 359 10.82 15.01 -1.17
N PHE A 360 11.36 16.01 -0.47
CA PHE A 360 12.64 15.92 0.22
C PHE A 360 12.60 16.63 1.58
N GLY A 361 13.61 16.39 2.41
CA GLY A 361 13.71 16.98 3.75
C GLY A 361 13.13 16.08 4.84
N GLU A 362 13.02 14.78 4.56
CA GLU A 362 12.71 13.78 5.58
C GLU A 362 13.81 13.75 6.66
N LYS A 363 13.41 13.49 7.90
CA LYS A 363 14.37 13.33 9.02
C LYS A 363 15.35 12.20 8.73
N ASP A 364 16.56 12.33 9.23
CA ASP A 364 17.56 11.28 9.15
C ASP A 364 17.05 9.99 9.80
N PHE A 365 17.33 8.87 9.14
CA PHE A 365 16.98 7.55 9.62
C PHE A 365 18.16 6.58 9.46
N ALA A 366 18.58 6.00 10.58
CA ALA A 366 19.56 4.93 10.62
C ALA A 366 18.88 3.63 11.02
N PRO A 367 18.67 2.68 10.08
CA PRO A 367 17.99 1.43 10.38
C PRO A 367 18.81 0.56 11.31
N VAL A 368 18.12 -0.08 12.26
CA VAL A 368 18.69 -1.13 13.10
C VAL A 368 18.48 -2.48 12.41
N ASN A 369 19.59 -3.18 12.13
CA ASN A 369 19.50 -4.54 11.59
C ASN A 369 19.10 -5.52 12.68
N LYS A 370 17.99 -6.23 12.49
CA LYS A 370 17.52 -7.29 13.37
C LYS A 370 17.88 -8.64 12.76
N PRO A 371 18.55 -9.54 13.51
CA PRO A 371 18.83 -10.89 13.03
C PRO A 371 17.56 -11.72 12.79
N GLU A 372 16.49 -11.41 13.50
CA GLU A 372 15.18 -12.05 13.44
C GLU A 372 14.37 -11.67 12.19
N ALA A 373 14.68 -10.56 11.55
CA ALA A 373 13.99 -10.14 10.31
C ALA A 373 14.38 -11.09 9.15
N VAL A 374 13.42 -11.35 8.29
CA VAL A 374 13.64 -12.14 7.06
C VAL A 374 14.71 -11.49 6.20
N LYS A 375 15.62 -12.30 5.68
CA LYS A 375 16.70 -11.84 4.78
C LYS A 375 16.78 -12.74 3.57
N MET A 376 17.07 -12.14 2.42
CA MET A 376 17.37 -12.90 1.22
C MET A 376 18.75 -13.57 1.33
N THR A 377 18.83 -14.82 0.89
CA THR A 377 20.12 -15.45 0.61
C THR A 377 20.76 -14.84 -0.64
N ASP A 378 22.06 -15.11 -0.87
CA ASP A 378 22.74 -14.65 -2.09
C ASP A 378 22.10 -15.23 -3.35
N GLU A 379 21.64 -16.49 -3.29
CA GLU A 379 20.91 -17.15 -4.38
C GLU A 379 19.56 -16.47 -4.65
N GLN A 380 18.80 -16.15 -3.60
CA GLN A 380 17.55 -15.43 -3.73
C GLN A 380 17.74 -14.00 -4.24
N SER A 381 18.80 -13.33 -3.81
CA SER A 381 19.15 -12.00 -4.29
C SER A 381 19.47 -12.01 -5.80
N THR A 382 20.23 -13.01 -6.26
CA THR A 382 20.52 -13.23 -7.68
C THR A 382 19.24 -13.51 -8.46
N LEU A 383 18.39 -14.43 -7.98
CA LEU A 383 17.12 -14.77 -8.59
C LEU A 383 16.18 -13.54 -8.70
N MET A 384 16.18 -12.69 -7.67
CA MET A 384 15.38 -11.46 -7.67
C MET A 384 15.85 -10.46 -8.74
N VAL A 385 17.16 -10.32 -8.95
CA VAL A 385 17.71 -9.44 -10.01
C VAL A 385 17.30 -9.99 -11.39
N GLU A 386 17.43 -11.30 -11.61
CA GLU A 386 16.99 -11.94 -12.87
C GLU A 386 15.48 -11.76 -13.10
N HIS A 387 14.68 -11.99 -12.08
CA HIS A 387 13.22 -11.82 -12.14
C HIS A 387 12.82 -10.38 -12.46
N ARG A 388 13.44 -9.38 -11.81
CA ARG A 388 13.19 -7.96 -12.12
C ARG A 388 13.55 -7.60 -13.56
N ALA A 389 14.66 -8.13 -14.05
CA ALA A 389 15.06 -7.92 -15.46
C ALA A 389 14.02 -8.50 -16.44
N GLN A 390 13.54 -9.72 -16.18
CA GLN A 390 12.51 -10.38 -16.98
C GLN A 390 11.18 -9.63 -16.93
N MET A 391 10.74 -9.18 -15.74
CA MET A 391 9.53 -8.35 -15.57
C MET A 391 9.65 -7.03 -16.35
N GLY A 392 10.80 -6.36 -16.30
CA GLY A 392 11.05 -5.14 -17.06
C GLY A 392 11.00 -5.39 -18.57
N GLN A 393 11.58 -6.50 -19.05
CA GLN A 393 11.52 -6.88 -20.47
C GLN A 393 10.07 -7.19 -20.91
N LEU A 394 9.31 -7.88 -20.06
CA LEU A 394 7.89 -8.14 -20.32
C LEU A 394 7.09 -6.84 -20.43
N GLN A 395 7.23 -5.94 -19.46
CA GLN A 395 6.50 -4.68 -19.44
C GLN A 395 6.79 -3.81 -20.68
N ARG A 396 8.05 -3.78 -21.16
CA ARG A 396 8.44 -3.01 -22.37
C ARG A 396 7.79 -3.50 -23.65
N GLN A 397 7.29 -4.72 -23.72
CA GLN A 397 6.55 -5.23 -24.89
C GLN A 397 5.18 -4.55 -25.02
N TYR A 398 4.61 -4.05 -23.93
CA TYR A 398 3.29 -3.44 -23.88
C TYR A 398 3.34 -1.93 -23.71
N ILE A 399 4.22 -1.44 -22.82
CA ILE A 399 4.46 -0.02 -22.56
C ILE A 399 5.73 0.40 -23.32
N ILE A 400 5.55 1.06 -24.46
CA ILE A 400 6.65 1.44 -25.36
C ILE A 400 7.41 2.63 -24.75
N GLU A 401 8.66 2.43 -24.38
CA GLU A 401 9.48 3.47 -23.71
C GLU A 401 9.74 4.69 -24.62
N GLU A 402 9.93 4.45 -25.90
CA GLU A 402 10.17 5.49 -26.90
C GLU A 402 8.98 6.41 -27.13
N GLU A 403 7.77 5.98 -26.72
CA GLU A 403 6.54 6.72 -26.93
C GLU A 403 6.04 7.45 -25.67
N ARG A 404 6.68 7.25 -24.53
CA ARG A 404 6.30 7.88 -23.26
C ARG A 404 7.25 9.01 -22.86
N SER A 405 6.77 9.92 -22.02
CA SER A 405 7.57 10.96 -21.39
C SER A 405 7.42 10.90 -19.87
N PHE A 406 8.01 11.86 -19.18
CA PHE A 406 7.84 12.04 -17.74
C PHE A 406 8.06 13.50 -17.36
N THR A 407 7.56 13.86 -16.21
CA THR A 407 7.95 15.09 -15.50
C THR A 407 8.18 14.78 -14.04
N ILE A 408 9.13 15.48 -13.44
CA ILE A 408 9.40 15.42 -12.01
C ILE A 408 9.55 16.85 -11.51
N ILE A 409 8.78 17.21 -10.50
CA ILE A 409 8.95 18.43 -9.73
C ILE A 409 9.16 18.04 -8.26
N ALA A 410 10.03 18.76 -7.55
CA ALA A 410 10.34 18.40 -6.17
C ALA A 410 10.05 19.54 -5.21
N PHE A 411 9.53 19.22 -4.03
CA PHE A 411 9.24 20.18 -2.97
C PHE A 411 9.73 19.67 -1.61
N PRO A 412 10.16 20.58 -0.72
CA PRO A 412 10.46 20.20 0.66
C PRO A 412 9.18 19.85 1.42
N ILE A 413 9.32 19.04 2.47
CA ILE A 413 8.23 18.69 3.38
C ILE A 413 8.45 19.36 4.75
N PRO A 414 7.38 19.51 5.56
CA PRO A 414 7.47 20.10 6.90
C PRO A 414 8.50 19.46 7.83
N GLU A 415 8.85 18.19 7.66
CA GLU A 415 9.89 17.51 8.42
C GLU A 415 11.28 18.13 8.32
N VAL A 416 11.55 18.95 7.29
CA VAL A 416 12.82 19.71 7.15
C VAL A 416 13.02 20.71 8.30
N GLY A 417 11.95 21.05 9.05
CA GLY A 417 11.98 21.90 10.23
C GLY A 417 11.66 23.37 9.95
N ASP A 418 12.21 24.27 10.78
CA ASP A 418 11.82 25.69 10.83
C ASP A 418 12.01 26.46 9.51
N CYS A 419 12.90 26.00 8.65
CA CYS A 419 13.14 26.64 7.33
C CYS A 419 12.15 26.16 6.23
N PHE A 420 11.17 25.32 6.55
CA PHE A 420 10.27 24.71 5.58
C PHE A 420 9.60 25.73 4.64
N GLU A 421 8.94 26.73 5.19
CA GLU A 421 8.18 27.69 4.37
C GLU A 421 9.09 28.53 3.47
N GLU A 422 10.24 28.97 3.96
CA GLU A 422 11.21 29.73 3.19
C GLU A 422 11.76 28.87 2.04
N LEU A 423 12.17 27.66 2.35
CA LEU A 423 12.70 26.71 1.38
C LEU A 423 11.64 26.34 0.32
N PHE A 424 10.39 26.14 0.73
CA PHE A 424 9.29 25.85 -0.19
C PHE A 424 9.05 27.01 -1.17
N ARG A 425 8.99 28.25 -0.67
CA ARG A 425 8.80 29.45 -1.51
C ARG A 425 9.96 29.64 -2.48
N GLU A 426 11.19 29.39 -2.05
CA GLU A 426 12.37 29.44 -2.92
C GLU A 426 12.31 28.33 -3.99
N THR A 427 11.85 27.14 -3.62
CA THR A 427 11.66 26.03 -4.57
C THR A 427 10.64 26.38 -5.66
N ILE A 428 9.51 27.03 -5.29
CA ILE A 428 8.56 27.55 -6.30
C ILE A 428 9.23 28.54 -7.25
N ARG A 429 10.10 29.39 -6.75
CA ARG A 429 10.78 30.41 -7.56
C ARG A 429 11.79 29.81 -8.56
N ILE A 430 12.39 28.67 -8.20
CA ILE A 430 13.39 27.98 -9.02
C ILE A 430 12.74 27.09 -10.08
N ASN A 431 11.65 26.41 -9.73
CA ASN A 431 10.90 25.56 -10.65
C ASN A 431 10.14 26.41 -11.69
#